data_9a1c26e5b4420ea17e1455bbe8a77d0c
#
_entry.id   9a1c26e5b4420ea17e1455bbe8a77d0c
#
_cell.length_a   1.000
_cell.length_b   1.000
_cell.length_c   1.000
_cell.angle_alpha   90.00
_cell.angle_beta   90.00
_cell.angle_gamma   90.00
#
_symmetry.space_group_name_H-M   'P 1'
#
loop_
_entity.id
_entity.type
_entity.pdbx_description
1 polymer ?
#
loop_
_entity_poly.entity_id
_entity_poly.type
_entity_poly.pdbx_seq_one_letter_code
_entity_poly.pdbx_strand_id
1 'polypeptide(L)'
;MNPTDIVSRARALTPLLAAAAPRIEEARALPPDVLDALHAAKMFRMLLPVSMGGVELELASFFQAVCAIAEGDASTAWCVVQNSGCSMAAAYLAPQAAREIFGAPRSILAWGFPAGAPCLAVPVPGGWKVNGNWGFASGNRHSSWLGGHCQVTGADGVPLKHAHGGPVERTMLFPRSAAAIRDDLWNVIGLRGTGSDSYSVTGLFVPSEHAIVPRATGRDQQLAGDAGGEVETERREPGPLYRFTGTNVYQCGFAGVALGIARATLDAFIALAKKKAPAAANVALRDDHGIQSRVALSEARLGSARAWLLQILGDMWEECVASGKIRFEQRVRLRLASTYAIHEARQVVEDSYADAGATAIFESNPFERRLRDMHAVSQQLQSSAAHFQSAGQHYLGMTPNVRFI
;
A
#
# COMPACT_ATOMS: atom_id res chain seq x y z
N MET A 1 3.66 11.21 19.42
CA MET A 1 3.85 12.25 18.37
C MET A 1 2.46 12.60 17.87
N ASN A 2 2.15 13.89 17.67
CA ASN A 2 0.82 14.29 17.21
C ASN A 2 0.62 13.83 15.75
N PRO A 3 -0.52 13.22 15.35
CA PRO A 3 -0.86 12.85 13.98
C PRO A 3 -0.67 13.98 12.97
N THR A 4 -1.07 15.20 13.32
CA THR A 4 -0.91 16.40 12.48
C THR A 4 0.56 16.71 12.15
N ASP A 5 1.50 16.40 13.05
CA ASP A 5 2.94 16.59 12.84
C ASP A 5 3.47 15.66 11.73
N ILE A 6 3.03 14.41 11.67
CA ILE A 6 3.44 13.46 10.64
C ILE A 6 2.95 13.88 9.26
N VAL A 7 1.70 14.32 9.13
CA VAL A 7 1.14 14.83 7.87
C VAL A 7 1.90 16.07 7.40
N SER A 8 2.23 16.97 8.33
CA SER A 8 3.03 18.17 8.02
C SER A 8 4.44 17.83 7.54
N ARG A 9 5.10 16.85 8.16
CA ARG A 9 6.41 16.34 7.71
C ARG A 9 6.33 15.71 6.33
N ALA A 10 5.28 14.91 6.05
CA ALA A 10 5.06 14.34 4.73
C ALA A 10 4.92 15.43 3.66
N ARG A 11 4.14 16.49 3.93
CA ARG A 11 4.01 17.65 3.03
C ARG A 11 5.33 18.39 2.82
N ALA A 12 6.14 18.53 3.86
CA ALA A 12 7.45 19.17 3.75
C ALA A 12 8.43 18.40 2.85
N LEU A 13 8.23 17.10 2.67
CA LEU A 13 9.03 16.27 1.76
C LEU A 13 8.61 16.39 0.30
N THR A 14 7.40 16.83 -0.02
CA THR A 14 6.86 16.86 -1.38
C THR A 14 7.78 17.56 -2.40
N PRO A 15 8.38 18.75 -2.12
CA PRO A 15 9.28 19.40 -3.08
C PRO A 15 10.57 18.60 -3.35
N LEU A 16 11.16 18.00 -2.31
CA LEU A 16 12.34 17.15 -2.43
C LEU A 16 12.04 15.92 -3.29
N LEU A 17 10.91 15.27 -3.03
CA LEU A 17 10.51 14.07 -3.77
C LEU A 17 10.20 14.39 -5.24
N ALA A 18 9.54 15.50 -5.52
CA ALA A 18 9.28 15.95 -6.88
C ALA A 18 10.58 16.23 -7.67
N ALA A 19 11.55 16.84 -7.02
CA ALA A 19 12.86 17.07 -7.63
C ALA A 19 13.68 15.78 -7.83
N ALA A 20 13.51 14.79 -6.95
CA ALA A 20 14.21 13.51 -7.02
C ALA A 20 13.55 12.51 -7.98
N ALA A 21 12.29 12.70 -8.37
CA ALA A 21 11.49 11.73 -9.10
C ALA A 21 12.14 11.19 -10.41
N PRO A 22 12.82 11.97 -11.25
CA PRO A 22 13.57 11.43 -12.40
C PRO A 22 14.69 10.47 -11.98
N ARG A 23 15.46 10.81 -10.93
CA ARG A 23 16.53 9.94 -10.40
C ARG A 23 15.98 8.65 -9.78
N ILE A 24 14.84 8.72 -9.12
CA ILE A 24 14.13 7.57 -8.54
C ILE A 24 13.70 6.62 -9.65
N GLU A 25 13.15 7.14 -10.73
CA GLU A 25 12.72 6.33 -11.89
C GLU A 25 13.93 5.67 -12.58
N GLU A 26 14.99 6.43 -12.86
CA GLU A 26 16.21 5.96 -13.51
C GLU A 26 16.91 4.87 -12.68
N ALA A 27 17.11 5.13 -11.40
CA ALA A 27 17.75 4.18 -10.47
C ALA A 27 16.89 2.95 -10.16
N ARG A 28 15.59 3.00 -10.43
CA ARG A 28 14.60 2.00 -9.99
C ARG A 28 14.70 1.73 -8.49
N ALA A 29 15.01 2.73 -7.72
CA ALA A 29 15.21 2.66 -6.27
C ALA A 29 15.09 4.07 -5.67
N LEU A 30 14.87 4.12 -4.36
CA LEU A 30 14.94 5.38 -3.63
C LEU A 30 16.42 5.72 -3.36
N PRO A 31 16.92 6.89 -3.83
CA PRO A 31 18.29 7.34 -3.58
C PRO A 31 18.57 7.56 -2.07
N PRO A 32 19.85 7.50 -1.65
CA PRO A 32 20.22 7.63 -0.24
C PRO A 32 19.72 8.92 0.44
N ASP A 33 19.80 10.06 -0.24
CA ASP A 33 19.32 11.36 0.27
C ASP A 33 17.79 11.37 0.49
N VAL A 34 17.04 10.72 -0.40
CA VAL A 34 15.59 10.52 -0.25
C VAL A 34 15.29 9.60 0.94
N LEU A 35 16.01 8.47 1.06
CA LEU A 35 15.86 7.56 2.19
C LEU A 35 16.18 8.25 3.52
N ASP A 36 17.25 9.05 3.57
CA ASP A 36 17.62 9.80 4.77
C ASP A 36 16.50 10.76 5.20
N ALA A 37 15.94 11.50 4.25
CA ALA A 37 14.83 12.42 4.52
C ALA A 37 13.56 11.69 5.00
N LEU A 38 13.21 10.54 4.39
CA LEU A 38 12.07 9.72 4.79
C LEU A 38 12.25 9.13 6.20
N HIS A 39 13.46 8.66 6.54
CA HIS A 39 13.76 8.16 7.88
C HIS A 39 13.73 9.28 8.93
N ALA A 40 14.31 10.44 8.65
CA ALA A 40 14.28 11.60 9.54
C ALA A 40 12.83 12.05 9.83
N ALA A 41 11.97 11.99 8.82
CA ALA A 41 10.54 12.30 8.93
C ALA A 41 9.70 11.15 9.54
N LYS A 42 10.28 9.96 9.80
CA LYS A 42 9.62 8.75 10.31
C LYS A 42 8.57 8.13 9.38
N MET A 43 8.69 8.32 8.07
CA MET A 43 7.70 7.84 7.11
C MET A 43 7.58 6.31 7.06
N PHE A 44 8.67 5.56 7.29
CA PHE A 44 8.63 4.10 7.41
C PHE A 44 8.21 3.58 8.80
N ARG A 45 7.95 4.48 9.76
CA ARG A 45 7.56 4.13 11.11
C ARG A 45 6.14 4.56 11.47
N MET A 46 5.34 4.97 10.48
CA MET A 46 3.99 5.49 10.70
C MET A 46 3.07 4.46 11.35
N LEU A 47 3.10 3.20 10.92
CA LEU A 47 2.24 2.13 11.43
C LEU A 47 2.96 1.14 12.36
N LEU A 48 4.24 1.38 12.66
CA LEU A 48 4.99 0.58 13.61
C LEU A 48 4.54 0.91 15.05
N PRO A 49 4.47 -0.09 15.97
CA PRO A 49 4.11 0.14 17.37
C PRO A 49 4.99 1.16 18.08
N VAL A 50 4.39 1.91 18.99
CA VAL A 50 5.12 2.85 19.85
C VAL A 50 6.20 2.13 20.66
N SER A 51 5.95 0.91 21.13
CA SER A 51 6.91 0.05 21.84
C SER A 51 8.19 -0.22 21.05
N MET A 52 8.12 -0.14 19.70
CA MET A 52 9.24 -0.30 18.78
C MET A 52 9.76 1.07 18.24
N GLY A 53 9.40 2.19 18.85
CA GLY A 53 9.77 3.53 18.41
C GLY A 53 9.00 4.02 17.18
N GLY A 54 7.87 3.40 16.89
CA GLY A 54 6.93 3.80 15.84
C GLY A 54 6.01 4.95 16.26
N VAL A 55 5.11 5.33 15.37
CA VAL A 55 4.13 6.40 15.58
C VAL A 55 2.75 5.84 15.93
N GLU A 56 2.43 4.64 15.47
CA GLU A 56 1.12 4.00 15.63
C GLU A 56 -0.02 4.91 15.15
N LEU A 57 0.15 5.46 13.95
CA LEU A 57 -0.68 6.50 13.38
C LEU A 57 -2.06 5.94 12.99
N GLU A 58 -3.11 6.70 13.24
CA GLU A 58 -4.45 6.41 12.73
C GLU A 58 -4.50 6.41 11.19
N LEU A 59 -5.39 5.60 10.59
CA LEU A 59 -5.39 5.42 9.14
C LEU A 59 -5.80 6.67 8.35
N ALA A 60 -6.60 7.57 8.92
CA ALA A 60 -6.96 8.84 8.27
C ALA A 60 -5.73 9.74 8.09
N SER A 61 -4.88 9.86 9.10
CA SER A 61 -3.63 10.62 9.03
C SER A 61 -2.58 9.90 8.17
N PHE A 62 -2.50 8.57 8.23
CA PHE A 62 -1.66 7.77 7.34
C PHE A 62 -2.02 8.02 5.87
N PHE A 63 -3.30 7.92 5.51
CA PHE A 63 -3.81 8.22 4.18
C PHE A 63 -3.42 9.63 3.70
N GLN A 64 -3.57 10.65 4.57
CA GLN A 64 -3.19 12.03 4.24
C GLN A 64 -1.69 12.20 4.03
N ALA A 65 -0.86 11.55 4.85
CA ALA A 65 0.59 11.55 4.68
C ALA A 65 1.01 10.89 3.35
N VAL A 66 0.39 9.76 3.01
CA VAL A 66 0.62 9.07 1.74
C VAL A 66 0.23 9.93 0.54
N CYS A 67 -0.92 10.63 0.58
CA CYS A 67 -1.32 11.57 -0.48
C CYS A 67 -0.22 12.62 -0.71
N ALA A 68 0.28 13.24 0.37
CA ALA A 68 1.31 14.27 0.28
C ALA A 68 2.64 13.76 -0.31
N ILE A 69 3.06 12.54 0.07
CA ILE A 69 4.26 11.91 -0.51
C ILE A 69 4.03 11.63 -2.01
N ALA A 70 2.85 11.14 -2.40
CA ALA A 70 2.51 10.80 -3.77
C ALA A 70 2.38 12.03 -4.70
N GLU A 71 2.06 13.20 -4.17
CA GLU A 71 2.13 14.46 -4.91
C GLU A 71 3.56 14.76 -5.39
N GLY A 72 4.58 14.33 -4.63
CA GLY A 72 5.98 14.45 -5.02
C GLY A 72 6.44 13.30 -5.92
N ASP A 73 6.30 12.06 -5.46
CA ASP A 73 6.71 10.86 -6.20
C ASP A 73 5.87 9.63 -5.85
N ALA A 74 5.29 9.02 -6.87
CA ALA A 74 4.40 7.88 -6.74
C ALA A 74 5.11 6.61 -6.23
N SER A 75 6.32 6.34 -6.72
CA SER A 75 7.11 5.17 -6.33
C SER A 75 7.50 5.22 -4.86
N THR A 76 7.90 6.40 -4.39
CA THR A 76 8.20 6.64 -2.97
C THR A 76 6.98 6.39 -2.09
N ALA A 77 5.83 6.97 -2.45
CA ALA A 77 4.59 6.78 -1.71
C ALA A 77 4.18 5.29 -1.67
N TRP A 78 4.31 4.59 -2.79
CA TRP A 78 4.04 3.16 -2.89
C TRP A 78 4.93 2.34 -1.94
N CYS A 79 6.24 2.59 -1.92
CA CYS A 79 7.17 1.94 -0.99
C CYS A 79 6.80 2.22 0.47
N VAL A 80 6.47 3.48 0.80
CA VAL A 80 6.05 3.86 2.15
C VAL A 80 4.79 3.12 2.58
N VAL A 81 3.77 3.00 1.70
CA VAL A 81 2.56 2.22 1.99
C VAL A 81 2.89 0.76 2.24
N GLN A 82 3.65 0.14 1.33
CA GLN A 82 4.00 -1.27 1.43
C GLN A 82 4.78 -1.57 2.69
N ASN A 83 5.86 -0.84 2.96
CA ASN A 83 6.71 -1.08 4.12
C ASN A 83 6.00 -0.74 5.45
N SER A 84 5.14 0.29 5.47
CA SER A 84 4.31 0.59 6.65
C SER A 84 3.33 -0.55 6.94
N GLY A 85 2.66 -1.10 5.93
CA GLY A 85 1.81 -2.28 6.08
C GLY A 85 2.58 -3.49 6.61
N CYS A 86 3.80 -3.72 6.11
CA CYS A 86 4.70 -4.77 6.60
C CYS A 86 5.08 -4.55 8.07
N SER A 87 5.34 -3.30 8.49
CA SER A 87 5.78 -2.97 9.86
C SER A 87 4.75 -3.33 10.94
N MET A 88 3.47 -3.42 10.57
CA MET A 88 2.42 -3.87 11.51
C MET A 88 2.63 -5.33 11.98
N ALA A 89 3.48 -6.11 11.30
CA ALA A 89 3.89 -7.44 11.77
C ALA A 89 4.49 -7.40 13.19
N ALA A 90 5.12 -6.30 13.58
CA ALA A 90 5.68 -6.12 14.92
C ALA A 90 4.65 -6.34 16.03
N ALA A 91 3.37 -6.04 15.80
CA ALA A 91 2.32 -6.20 16.80
C ALA A 91 1.94 -7.67 17.10
N TYR A 92 2.45 -8.61 16.31
CA TYR A 92 2.17 -10.05 16.41
C TYR A 92 3.39 -10.89 16.77
N LEU A 93 4.56 -10.28 16.82
CA LEU A 93 5.82 -10.93 17.17
C LEU A 93 6.06 -10.95 18.69
N ALA A 94 6.79 -11.96 19.16
CA ALA A 94 7.36 -11.90 20.51
C ALA A 94 8.25 -10.66 20.65
N PRO A 95 8.28 -9.98 21.81
CA PRO A 95 9.00 -8.73 21.98
C PRO A 95 10.48 -8.78 21.59
N GLN A 96 11.14 -9.93 21.77
CA GLN A 96 12.53 -10.13 21.38
C GLN A 96 12.69 -10.14 19.87
N ALA A 97 11.87 -10.93 19.15
CA ALA A 97 11.86 -10.99 17.69
C ALA A 97 11.46 -9.63 17.06
N ALA A 98 10.47 -8.94 17.65
CA ALA A 98 10.10 -7.59 17.21
C ALA A 98 11.27 -6.60 17.33
N ARG A 99 12.03 -6.63 18.44
CA ARG A 99 13.23 -5.80 18.62
C ARG A 99 14.35 -6.14 17.65
N GLU A 100 14.56 -7.42 17.35
CA GLU A 100 15.56 -7.87 16.39
C GLU A 100 15.24 -7.31 14.99
N ILE A 101 13.99 -7.40 14.57
CA ILE A 101 13.55 -7.00 13.23
C ILE A 101 13.40 -5.48 13.10
N PHE A 102 12.83 -4.80 14.09
CA PHE A 102 12.40 -3.39 13.99
C PHE A 102 13.16 -2.44 14.94
N GLY A 103 14.01 -2.95 15.84
CA GLY A 103 14.67 -2.14 16.86
C GLY A 103 15.68 -1.14 16.31
N ALA A 104 16.38 -1.46 15.24
CA ALA A 104 17.29 -0.50 14.62
C ALA A 104 16.51 0.66 13.96
N PRO A 105 16.96 1.93 14.09
CA PRO A 105 16.22 3.11 13.62
C PRO A 105 15.85 3.10 12.14
N ARG A 106 16.64 2.41 11.32
CA ARG A 106 16.47 2.32 9.87
C ARG A 106 15.96 0.95 9.38
N SER A 107 15.54 0.07 10.30
CA SER A 107 14.99 -1.23 9.93
C SER A 107 13.70 -1.08 9.16
N ILE A 108 13.61 -1.78 8.04
CA ILE A 108 12.45 -1.87 7.16
C ILE A 108 12.22 -3.33 6.81
N LEU A 109 10.96 -3.75 6.86
CA LEU A 109 10.48 -5.03 6.38
C LEU A 109 9.76 -4.83 5.04
N ALA A 110 10.05 -5.70 4.07
CA ALA A 110 9.31 -5.81 2.84
C ALA A 110 8.88 -7.26 2.59
N TRP A 111 7.81 -7.45 1.83
CA TRP A 111 7.42 -8.76 1.31
C TRP A 111 6.76 -8.65 -0.06
N GLY A 112 6.74 -9.77 -0.77
CA GLY A 112 6.08 -9.92 -2.06
C GLY A 112 5.02 -11.01 -2.02
N PHE A 113 4.39 -11.25 -3.16
CA PHE A 113 3.43 -12.34 -3.34
C PHE A 113 4.14 -13.62 -3.82
N PRO A 114 3.67 -14.81 -3.41
CA PRO A 114 4.15 -16.07 -3.98
C PRO A 114 4.11 -16.04 -5.52
N ALA A 115 5.20 -16.46 -6.15
CA ALA A 115 5.36 -16.44 -7.60
C ALA A 115 5.83 -17.82 -8.11
N GLY A 116 5.07 -18.38 -9.04
CA GLY A 116 5.37 -19.70 -9.62
C GLY A 116 4.97 -20.87 -8.72
N ALA A 117 5.92 -21.70 -8.31
CA ALA A 117 5.68 -22.85 -7.45
C ALA A 117 5.21 -22.43 -6.03
N PRO A 118 4.47 -23.31 -5.31
CA PRO A 118 4.05 -23.05 -3.95
C PRO A 118 5.24 -22.72 -3.03
N CYS A 119 5.10 -21.67 -2.24
CA CYS A 119 6.04 -21.35 -1.17
C CYS A 119 5.69 -22.20 0.06
N LEU A 120 6.63 -22.96 0.57
CA LEU A 120 6.39 -23.98 1.59
C LEU A 120 7.24 -23.72 2.85
N ALA A 121 6.64 -23.98 3.99
CA ALA A 121 7.30 -23.99 5.29
C ALA A 121 7.08 -25.37 5.95
N VAL A 122 8.16 -26.13 6.04
CA VAL A 122 8.19 -27.46 6.68
C VAL A 122 8.63 -27.32 8.12
N PRO A 123 7.88 -27.84 9.12
CA PRO A 123 8.29 -27.75 10.50
C PRO A 123 9.56 -28.60 10.75
N VAL A 124 10.50 -28.02 11.48
CA VAL A 124 11.74 -28.66 11.93
C VAL A 124 12.00 -28.29 13.42
N PRO A 125 12.85 -28.98 14.14
CA PRO A 125 13.16 -28.61 15.53
C PRO A 125 13.57 -27.15 15.66
N GLY A 126 12.86 -26.37 16.48
CA GLY A 126 13.12 -24.96 16.74
C GLY A 126 12.64 -23.96 15.69
N GLY A 127 12.01 -24.43 14.59
CA GLY A 127 11.57 -23.50 13.54
C GLY A 127 11.02 -24.15 12.29
N TRP A 128 11.38 -23.56 11.16
CA TRP A 128 10.84 -23.90 9.84
C TRP A 128 11.96 -24.01 8.81
N LYS A 129 11.86 -24.98 7.94
CA LYS A 129 12.65 -25.04 6.70
C LYS A 129 11.83 -24.47 5.56
N VAL A 130 12.29 -23.35 4.98
CA VAL A 130 11.52 -22.54 4.03
C VAL A 130 12.10 -22.66 2.63
N ASN A 131 11.19 -22.89 1.68
CA ASN A 131 11.47 -22.84 0.24
C ASN A 131 10.41 -21.96 -0.42
N GLY A 132 10.81 -21.02 -1.25
CA GLY A 132 9.86 -20.18 -1.96
C GLY A 132 10.49 -19.17 -2.89
N ASN A 133 9.63 -18.63 -3.72
CA ASN A 133 9.92 -17.51 -4.60
C ASN A 133 8.78 -16.50 -4.50
N TRP A 134 9.11 -15.22 -4.30
CA TRP A 134 8.14 -14.14 -4.15
C TRP A 134 8.51 -13.02 -5.09
N GLY A 135 7.50 -12.40 -5.70
CA GLY A 135 7.64 -11.25 -6.60
C GLY A 135 6.87 -10.02 -6.10
N PHE A 136 7.05 -8.91 -6.77
CA PHE A 136 6.42 -7.63 -6.42
C PHE A 136 6.79 -7.12 -5.01
N ALA A 137 8.04 -7.33 -4.59
CA ALA A 137 8.54 -6.91 -3.28
C ALA A 137 8.92 -5.44 -3.25
N SER A 138 7.93 -4.55 -3.29
CA SER A 138 8.15 -3.10 -3.30
C SER A 138 8.94 -2.64 -2.07
N GLY A 139 9.99 -1.86 -2.31
CA GLY A 139 10.85 -1.36 -1.24
C GLY A 139 11.89 -2.37 -0.72
N ASN A 140 12.03 -3.55 -1.34
CA ASN A 140 13.04 -4.53 -0.91
C ASN A 140 14.47 -3.98 -1.04
N ARG A 141 14.73 -3.07 -1.99
CA ARG A 141 16.08 -2.52 -2.24
C ARG A 141 16.63 -1.72 -1.06
N HIS A 142 15.75 -1.20 -0.21
CA HIS A 142 16.12 -0.47 1.00
C HIS A 142 15.64 -1.15 2.29
N SER A 143 15.12 -2.38 2.21
CA SER A 143 14.73 -3.15 3.39
C SER A 143 15.91 -3.91 4.00
N SER A 144 15.88 -4.13 5.30
CA SER A 144 16.84 -4.98 6.03
C SER A 144 16.30 -6.41 6.22
N TRP A 145 14.97 -6.56 6.22
CA TRP A 145 14.28 -7.83 6.40
C TRP A 145 13.29 -8.08 5.27
N LEU A 146 13.09 -9.37 4.96
CA LEU A 146 12.08 -9.84 4.02
C LEU A 146 11.10 -10.78 4.72
N GLY A 147 9.87 -10.81 4.20
CA GLY A 147 8.84 -11.74 4.63
C GLY A 147 8.38 -12.64 3.49
N GLY A 148 8.22 -13.92 3.75
CA GLY A 148 7.73 -14.90 2.78
C GLY A 148 6.41 -15.52 3.25
N HIS A 149 5.31 -15.28 2.53
CA HIS A 149 4.05 -15.98 2.78
C HIS A 149 4.16 -17.42 2.29
N CYS A 150 3.99 -18.39 3.20
CA CYS A 150 4.18 -19.80 2.92
C CYS A 150 2.96 -20.61 3.34
N GLN A 151 2.67 -21.67 2.59
CA GLN A 151 1.81 -22.74 3.06
C GLN A 151 2.58 -23.64 4.02
N VAL A 152 1.99 -23.93 5.16
CA VAL A 152 2.58 -24.85 6.15
C VAL A 152 2.30 -26.28 5.70
N THR A 153 3.31 -27.15 5.83
CA THR A 153 3.18 -28.58 5.54
C THR A 153 3.23 -29.40 6.80
N GLY A 154 2.78 -30.65 6.74
CA GLY A 154 3.16 -31.68 7.68
C GLY A 154 4.65 -32.05 7.56
N ALA A 155 5.12 -32.91 8.46
CA ALA A 155 6.50 -33.44 8.39
C ALA A 155 6.74 -34.27 7.12
N ASP A 156 5.68 -34.77 6.49
CA ASP A 156 5.66 -35.50 5.21
C ASP A 156 5.72 -34.57 3.97
N GLY A 157 5.75 -33.24 4.18
CA GLY A 157 5.78 -32.24 3.12
C GLY A 157 4.41 -31.94 2.49
N VAL A 158 3.32 -32.55 2.97
CA VAL A 158 1.97 -32.32 2.45
C VAL A 158 1.39 -31.02 3.03
N PRO A 159 0.86 -30.08 2.21
CA PRO A 159 0.26 -28.84 2.69
C PRO A 159 -0.92 -29.09 3.63
N LEU A 160 -0.89 -28.48 4.81
CA LEU A 160 -1.98 -28.53 5.78
C LEU A 160 -3.13 -27.63 5.35
N LYS A 161 -4.35 -28.03 5.73
CA LYS A 161 -5.57 -27.27 5.46
C LYS A 161 -6.36 -27.05 6.76
N HIS A 162 -6.99 -25.90 6.86
CA HIS A 162 -8.00 -25.64 7.88
C HIS A 162 -9.24 -26.50 7.67
N ALA A 163 -10.10 -26.64 8.68
CA ALA A 163 -11.36 -27.40 8.61
C ALA A 163 -12.28 -26.97 7.45
N HIS A 164 -12.24 -25.69 7.06
CA HIS A 164 -12.97 -25.14 5.91
C HIS A 164 -12.26 -25.33 4.55
N GLY A 165 -11.17 -26.12 4.49
CA GLY A 165 -10.44 -26.50 3.27
C GLY A 165 -9.41 -25.48 2.77
N GLY A 166 -9.30 -24.29 3.36
CA GLY A 166 -8.27 -23.32 3.02
C GLY A 166 -6.87 -23.75 3.50
N PRO A 167 -5.77 -23.28 2.87
CA PRO A 167 -4.41 -23.62 3.29
C PRO A 167 -4.08 -23.02 4.66
N VAL A 168 -3.32 -23.74 5.47
CA VAL A 168 -2.70 -23.18 6.67
C VAL A 168 -1.48 -22.39 6.24
N GLU A 169 -1.43 -21.11 6.54
CA GLU A 169 -0.38 -20.19 6.09
C GLU A 169 0.40 -19.60 7.26
N ARG A 170 1.64 -19.23 7.00
CA ARG A 170 2.51 -18.45 7.87
C ARG A 170 3.32 -17.47 7.03
N THR A 171 3.61 -16.30 7.60
CA THR A 171 4.59 -15.39 7.02
C THR A 171 5.91 -15.57 7.75
N MET A 172 6.92 -16.02 7.03
CA MET A 172 8.26 -16.26 7.53
C MET A 172 9.09 -15.01 7.38
N LEU A 173 9.73 -14.52 8.45
CA LEU A 173 10.56 -13.31 8.45
C LEU A 173 12.04 -13.70 8.54
N PHE A 174 12.85 -13.16 7.64
CA PHE A 174 14.28 -13.45 7.54
C PHE A 174 15.08 -12.23 7.07
N PRO A 175 16.38 -12.13 7.43
CA PRO A 175 17.24 -11.07 6.93
C PRO A 175 17.26 -11.05 5.39
N ARG A 176 17.24 -9.85 4.81
CA ARG A 176 17.32 -9.70 3.33
C ARG A 176 18.54 -10.40 2.74
N SER A 177 19.65 -10.42 3.47
CA SER A 177 20.90 -11.08 3.06
C SER A 177 20.80 -12.60 2.94
N ALA A 178 19.76 -13.23 3.51
CA ALA A 178 19.52 -14.67 3.39
C ALA A 178 18.79 -15.06 2.10
N ALA A 179 18.31 -14.10 1.33
CA ALA A 179 17.55 -14.32 0.10
C ALA A 179 18.39 -14.03 -1.15
N ALA A 180 18.18 -14.81 -2.21
CA ALA A 180 18.67 -14.50 -3.55
C ALA A 180 17.73 -13.51 -4.23
N ILE A 181 18.21 -12.30 -4.50
CA ILE A 181 17.42 -11.21 -5.11
C ILE A 181 17.59 -11.27 -6.63
N ARG A 182 16.47 -11.07 -7.35
CA ARG A 182 16.41 -10.96 -8.81
C ARG A 182 16.02 -9.52 -9.18
N ASP A 183 16.99 -8.61 -9.17
CA ASP A 183 16.85 -7.18 -9.44
C ASP A 183 16.83 -6.81 -10.93
N ASP A 184 17.04 -7.79 -11.80
CA ASP A 184 16.99 -7.69 -13.26
C ASP A 184 15.56 -7.76 -13.84
N LEU A 185 14.57 -8.19 -13.07
CA LEU A 185 13.21 -8.45 -13.56
C LEU A 185 12.26 -7.26 -13.52
N TRP A 186 12.58 -6.20 -12.73
CA TRP A 186 11.69 -5.06 -12.57
C TRP A 186 11.76 -4.08 -13.76
N ASN A 187 11.23 -4.52 -14.91
CA ASN A 187 11.16 -3.75 -16.17
C ASN A 187 9.71 -3.41 -16.49
N VAL A 188 9.21 -2.31 -15.92
CA VAL A 188 7.80 -1.92 -15.94
C VAL A 188 7.60 -0.52 -16.52
N ILE A 189 6.38 -0.21 -16.94
CA ILE A 189 6.04 1.09 -17.54
C ILE A 189 5.94 2.21 -16.51
N GLY A 190 5.44 1.93 -15.31
CA GLY A 190 5.26 2.90 -14.22
C GLY A 190 5.63 2.31 -12.86
N LEU A 191 5.68 3.16 -11.81
CA LEU A 191 6.16 2.79 -10.48
C LEU A 191 7.57 2.16 -10.51
N ARG A 192 8.40 2.59 -11.43
CA ARG A 192 9.74 2.01 -11.68
C ARG A 192 10.64 2.13 -10.45
N GLY A 193 10.55 3.28 -9.75
CA GLY A 193 11.34 3.58 -8.55
C GLY A 193 11.04 2.68 -7.35
N THR A 194 9.99 1.85 -7.40
CA THR A 194 9.67 0.93 -6.31
C THR A 194 10.66 -0.23 -6.20
N GLY A 195 11.38 -0.57 -7.29
CA GLY A 195 12.28 -1.72 -7.34
C GLY A 195 11.63 -2.97 -6.81
N SER A 196 10.39 -3.28 -7.29
CA SER A 196 9.59 -4.40 -6.75
C SER A 196 10.12 -5.74 -7.26
N ASP A 197 11.37 -6.02 -6.95
CA ASP A 197 12.10 -7.20 -7.40
C ASP A 197 11.48 -8.50 -6.88
N SER A 198 11.93 -9.61 -7.47
CA SER A 198 11.67 -10.94 -6.96
C SER A 198 12.82 -11.42 -6.08
N TYR A 199 12.52 -12.31 -5.16
CA TYR A 199 13.52 -12.97 -4.32
C TYR A 199 13.10 -14.40 -4.01
N SER A 200 14.11 -15.24 -3.71
CA SER A 200 13.88 -16.64 -3.38
C SER A 200 14.78 -17.11 -2.24
N VAL A 201 14.33 -18.15 -1.55
CA VAL A 201 15.12 -18.90 -0.60
C VAL A 201 14.97 -20.41 -0.85
N THR A 202 16.02 -21.16 -0.54
CA THR A 202 16.02 -22.62 -0.67
C THR A 202 16.60 -23.23 0.60
N GLY A 203 15.78 -24.04 1.29
CA GLY A 203 16.17 -24.73 2.52
C GLY A 203 16.54 -23.80 3.67
N LEU A 204 16.06 -22.54 3.67
CA LEU A 204 16.37 -21.57 4.71
C LEU A 204 15.74 -21.96 6.04
N PHE A 205 16.54 -22.03 7.11
CA PHE A 205 16.01 -22.16 8.47
C PHE A 205 15.49 -20.80 8.96
N VAL A 206 14.24 -20.78 9.42
CA VAL A 206 13.61 -19.62 10.07
C VAL A 206 13.18 -20.02 11.46
N PRO A 207 13.65 -19.36 12.54
CA PRO A 207 13.22 -19.63 13.90
C PRO A 207 11.71 -19.52 14.09
N SER A 208 11.14 -20.28 15.00
CA SER A 208 9.70 -20.26 15.28
C SER A 208 9.18 -18.86 15.63
N GLU A 209 9.95 -18.08 16.37
CA GLU A 209 9.61 -16.71 16.78
C GLU A 209 9.63 -15.68 15.65
N HIS A 210 10.19 -16.02 14.48
CA HIS A 210 10.16 -15.21 13.26
C HIS A 210 9.03 -15.60 12.31
N ALA A 211 8.13 -16.48 12.73
CA ALA A 211 6.96 -16.88 11.96
C ALA A 211 5.70 -16.24 12.56
N ILE A 212 4.94 -15.53 11.76
CA ILE A 212 3.66 -14.97 12.17
C ILE A 212 2.50 -15.63 11.44
N VAL A 213 1.37 -15.78 12.14
CA VAL A 213 0.10 -16.14 11.49
C VAL A 213 -0.28 -14.96 10.60
N PRO A 214 -0.56 -15.16 9.30
CA PRO A 214 -1.14 -14.11 8.49
C PRO A 214 -2.40 -13.61 9.20
N ARG A 215 -2.60 -12.30 9.21
CA ARG A 215 -3.84 -11.75 9.74
C ARG A 215 -5.01 -12.41 9.06
N ALA A 216 -6.00 -12.78 9.85
CA ALA A 216 -7.25 -13.31 9.34
C ALA A 216 -7.75 -12.45 8.17
N THR A 217 -7.95 -13.08 7.04
CA THR A 217 -8.58 -12.43 5.88
C THR A 217 -10.02 -12.10 6.22
N GLY A 218 -10.67 -11.23 5.47
CA GLY A 218 -12.09 -10.95 5.65
C GLY A 218 -12.94 -12.22 5.65
N ARG A 219 -12.53 -13.27 4.92
CA ARG A 219 -13.17 -14.59 4.89
C ARG A 219 -13.06 -15.33 6.23
N ASP A 220 -11.87 -15.35 6.82
CA ASP A 220 -11.65 -16.05 8.09
C ASP A 220 -12.42 -15.37 9.23
N GLN A 221 -12.48 -14.04 9.22
CA GLN A 221 -13.26 -13.25 10.17
C GLN A 221 -14.77 -13.46 10.01
N GLN A 222 -15.25 -13.59 8.76
CA GLN A 222 -16.66 -13.87 8.50
C GLN A 222 -17.03 -15.28 8.96
N LEU A 223 -16.22 -16.29 8.63
CA LEU A 223 -16.44 -17.68 9.07
C LEU A 223 -16.38 -17.81 10.59
N ALA A 224 -15.49 -17.07 11.25
CA ALA A 224 -15.43 -17.03 12.71
C ALA A 224 -16.66 -16.34 13.31
N GLY A 225 -17.16 -15.24 12.69
CA GLY A 225 -18.37 -14.55 13.12
C GLY A 225 -19.61 -15.42 12.98
N ASP A 226 -19.76 -16.16 11.88
CA ASP A 226 -20.86 -17.09 11.62
C ASP A 226 -20.81 -18.31 12.56
N ALA A 227 -19.62 -18.71 13.02
CA ALA A 227 -19.41 -19.78 13.99
C ALA A 227 -19.41 -19.31 15.46
N GLY A 228 -19.61 -18.02 15.72
CA GLY A 228 -19.57 -17.43 17.06
C GLY A 228 -18.17 -17.36 17.68
N GLY A 229 -17.10 -17.55 16.89
CA GLY A 229 -15.71 -17.49 17.33
C GLY A 229 -14.98 -16.25 16.80
N GLU A 230 -14.19 -15.60 17.66
CA GLU A 230 -13.16 -14.67 17.18
C GLU A 230 -11.97 -15.48 16.66
N VAL A 231 -11.45 -15.14 15.47
CA VAL A 231 -10.12 -15.62 15.05
C VAL A 231 -9.10 -14.92 15.94
N GLU A 232 -8.66 -15.62 16.97
CA GLU A 232 -7.65 -15.13 17.91
C GLU A 232 -6.31 -15.07 17.19
N THR A 233 -6.02 -13.91 16.60
CA THR A 233 -4.65 -13.58 16.25
C THR A 233 -3.93 -13.23 17.55
N GLU A 234 -2.77 -13.82 17.81
CA GLU A 234 -1.92 -13.54 18.99
C GLU A 234 -1.37 -12.10 18.93
N ARG A 235 -2.30 -11.14 19.00
CA ARG A 235 -1.93 -9.72 18.99
C ARG A 235 -1.34 -9.34 20.35
N ARG A 236 -0.12 -8.82 20.34
CA ARG A 236 0.64 -8.44 21.54
C ARG A 236 0.57 -6.94 21.84
N GLU A 237 0.26 -6.11 20.84
CA GLU A 237 0.11 -4.66 21.01
C GLU A 237 -1.36 -4.28 21.19
N PRO A 238 -1.70 -3.50 22.24
CA PRO A 238 -3.09 -3.21 22.58
C PRO A 238 -3.74 -2.15 21.68
N GLY A 239 -2.96 -1.35 20.95
CA GLY A 239 -3.42 -0.19 20.21
C GLY A 239 -4.53 -0.49 19.20
N PRO A 240 -5.46 0.45 18.98
CA PRO A 240 -6.60 0.27 18.08
C PRO A 240 -6.18 0.02 16.62
N LEU A 241 -5.04 0.56 16.20
CA LEU A 241 -4.49 0.35 14.85
C LEU A 241 -4.38 -1.14 14.50
N TYR A 242 -3.99 -2.00 15.45
CA TYR A 242 -3.76 -3.42 15.20
C TYR A 242 -5.05 -4.26 15.18
N ARG A 243 -6.22 -3.62 15.28
CA ARG A 243 -7.53 -4.21 14.94
C ARG A 243 -7.80 -4.16 13.43
N PHE A 244 -7.20 -3.19 12.72
CA PHE A 244 -7.31 -3.11 11.27
C PHE A 244 -6.50 -4.21 10.58
N THR A 245 -7.06 -4.80 9.52
CA THR A 245 -6.35 -5.81 8.72
C THR A 245 -5.32 -5.15 7.80
N GLY A 246 -4.34 -5.92 7.31
CA GLY A 246 -3.44 -5.46 6.26
C GLY A 246 -4.21 -5.00 5.00
N THR A 247 -5.33 -5.66 4.71
CA THR A 247 -6.22 -5.27 3.61
C THR A 247 -6.75 -3.85 3.78
N ASN A 248 -7.20 -3.46 4.98
CA ASN A 248 -7.68 -2.09 5.24
C ASN A 248 -6.58 -1.05 5.06
N VAL A 249 -5.36 -1.35 5.51
CA VAL A 249 -4.20 -0.47 5.33
C VAL A 249 -3.85 -0.28 3.86
N TYR A 250 -3.79 -1.37 3.09
CA TYR A 250 -3.48 -1.29 1.67
C TYR A 250 -4.59 -0.63 0.85
N GLN A 251 -5.86 -0.81 1.23
CA GLN A 251 -6.99 -0.13 0.60
C GLN A 251 -6.83 1.40 0.67
N CYS A 252 -6.70 1.94 1.87
CA CYS A 252 -6.59 3.39 2.04
C CYS A 252 -5.22 3.92 1.55
N GLY A 253 -4.13 3.19 1.79
CA GLY A 253 -2.80 3.61 1.40
C GLY A 253 -2.66 3.75 -0.13
N PHE A 254 -3.06 2.73 -0.91
CA PHE A 254 -2.94 2.80 -2.36
C PHE A 254 -3.96 3.74 -3.01
N ALA A 255 -5.14 3.94 -2.39
CA ALA A 255 -6.03 5.03 -2.78
C ALA A 255 -5.40 6.40 -2.54
N GLY A 256 -4.63 6.55 -1.45
CA GLY A 256 -3.84 7.76 -1.18
C GLY A 256 -2.77 8.03 -2.23
N VAL A 257 -2.07 6.97 -2.68
CA VAL A 257 -1.10 7.09 -3.81
C VAL A 257 -1.80 7.60 -5.06
N ALA A 258 -2.93 7.00 -5.45
CA ALA A 258 -3.69 7.40 -6.63
C ALA A 258 -4.15 8.86 -6.56
N LEU A 259 -4.76 9.26 -5.43
CA LEU A 259 -5.26 10.63 -5.24
C LEU A 259 -4.13 11.67 -5.22
N GLY A 260 -2.95 11.34 -4.66
CA GLY A 260 -1.78 12.23 -4.69
C GLY A 260 -1.23 12.43 -6.10
N ILE A 261 -1.10 11.35 -6.90
CA ILE A 261 -0.72 11.45 -8.32
C ILE A 261 -1.71 12.35 -9.07
N ALA A 262 -3.00 12.10 -8.90
CA ALA A 262 -4.05 12.85 -9.61
C ALA A 262 -4.06 14.33 -9.21
N ARG A 263 -3.91 14.66 -7.92
CA ARG A 263 -3.80 16.04 -7.44
C ARG A 263 -2.63 16.76 -8.09
N ALA A 264 -1.43 16.17 -8.03
CA ALA A 264 -0.25 16.76 -8.62
C ALA A 264 -0.35 16.91 -10.15
N THR A 265 -1.04 15.98 -10.83
CA THR A 265 -1.24 16.04 -12.28
C THR A 265 -2.21 17.15 -12.65
N LEU A 266 -3.34 17.28 -11.94
CA LEU A 266 -4.31 18.33 -12.15
C LEU A 266 -3.72 19.71 -11.87
N ASP A 267 -2.92 19.87 -10.80
CA ASP A 267 -2.24 21.13 -10.49
C ASP A 267 -1.26 21.54 -11.59
N ALA A 268 -0.48 20.58 -12.11
CA ALA A 268 0.41 20.82 -13.24
C ALA A 268 -0.37 21.22 -14.51
N PHE A 269 -1.51 20.57 -14.76
CA PHE A 269 -2.36 20.91 -15.88
C PHE A 269 -2.97 22.31 -15.73
N ILE A 270 -3.49 22.67 -14.57
CA ILE A 270 -4.04 24.01 -14.30
C ILE A 270 -2.95 25.07 -14.51
N ALA A 271 -1.72 24.81 -14.03
CA ALA A 271 -0.59 25.72 -14.24
C ALA A 271 -0.21 25.87 -15.72
N LEU A 272 -0.27 24.78 -16.48
CA LEU A 272 -0.07 24.78 -17.94
C LEU A 272 -1.18 25.55 -18.65
N ALA A 273 -2.45 25.26 -18.36
CA ALA A 273 -3.61 25.86 -19.02
C ALA A 273 -3.65 27.39 -18.87
N LYS A 274 -3.19 27.92 -17.75
CA LYS A 274 -3.07 29.36 -17.50
C LYS A 274 -2.09 30.06 -18.45
N LYS A 275 -1.13 29.35 -19.04
CA LYS A 275 -0.04 29.91 -19.85
C LYS A 275 -0.12 29.49 -21.32
N LYS A 276 -0.71 28.32 -21.63
CA LYS A 276 -0.66 27.73 -22.96
C LYS A 276 -1.81 28.25 -23.85
N ALA A 277 -1.41 28.77 -25.01
CA ALA A 277 -2.32 29.00 -26.15
C ALA A 277 -1.90 28.04 -27.28
N PRO A 278 -2.76 27.05 -27.64
CA PRO A 278 -2.46 26.12 -28.73
C PRO A 278 -2.36 26.88 -30.09
N ALA A 279 -1.38 26.50 -30.92
CA ALA A 279 -1.13 27.19 -32.19
C ALA A 279 -2.32 27.17 -33.15
N ALA A 280 -3.19 26.15 -33.08
CA ALA A 280 -4.38 26.02 -33.92
C ALA A 280 -5.65 26.58 -33.27
N ALA A 281 -5.58 27.08 -32.04
CA ALA A 281 -6.72 27.63 -31.30
C ALA A 281 -6.64 29.16 -31.23
N ASN A 282 -7.77 29.82 -31.37
CA ASN A 282 -7.87 31.29 -31.26
C ASN A 282 -7.96 31.78 -29.82
N VAL A 283 -7.95 30.84 -28.83
CA VAL A 283 -8.08 31.13 -27.39
C VAL A 283 -7.05 30.39 -26.59
N ALA A 284 -6.67 30.91 -25.43
CA ALA A 284 -5.83 30.18 -24.48
C ALA A 284 -6.62 29.01 -23.87
N LEU A 285 -5.92 27.93 -23.42
CA LEU A 285 -6.58 26.78 -22.81
C LEU A 285 -7.51 27.17 -21.65
N ARG A 286 -7.09 28.14 -20.82
CA ARG A 286 -7.89 28.63 -19.69
C ARG A 286 -9.21 29.27 -20.09
N ASP A 287 -9.32 29.75 -21.33
CA ASP A 287 -10.51 30.46 -21.87
C ASP A 287 -11.46 29.52 -22.61
N ASP A 288 -11.05 28.24 -22.79
CA ASP A 288 -11.88 27.20 -23.40
C ASP A 288 -12.92 26.67 -22.39
N HIS A 289 -14.22 26.76 -22.75
CA HIS A 289 -15.30 26.33 -21.85
C HIS A 289 -15.31 24.82 -21.56
N GLY A 290 -14.82 23.99 -22.47
CA GLY A 290 -14.67 22.55 -22.28
C GLY A 290 -13.59 22.25 -21.23
N ILE A 291 -12.44 22.92 -21.32
CA ILE A 291 -11.35 22.84 -20.33
C ILE A 291 -11.84 23.30 -18.94
N GLN A 292 -12.51 24.44 -18.87
CA GLN A 292 -13.07 24.97 -17.61
C GLN A 292 -13.99 23.94 -16.93
N SER A 293 -14.90 23.33 -17.72
CA SER A 293 -15.83 22.31 -17.20
C SER A 293 -15.11 21.05 -16.73
N ARG A 294 -14.10 20.57 -17.47
CA ARG A 294 -13.31 19.36 -17.07
C ARG A 294 -12.46 19.60 -15.82
N VAL A 295 -11.84 20.77 -15.68
CA VAL A 295 -11.13 21.14 -14.45
C VAL A 295 -12.07 21.14 -13.26
N ALA A 296 -13.24 21.74 -13.37
CA ALA A 296 -14.23 21.77 -12.30
C ALA A 296 -14.73 20.37 -11.93
N LEU A 297 -14.98 19.51 -12.92
CA LEU A 297 -15.38 18.12 -12.69
C LEU A 297 -14.25 17.30 -12.03
N SER A 298 -13.00 17.51 -12.45
CA SER A 298 -11.83 16.86 -11.86
C SER A 298 -11.65 17.24 -10.39
N GLU A 299 -11.84 18.52 -10.05
CA GLU A 299 -11.85 18.99 -8.64
C GLU A 299 -12.96 18.32 -7.82
N ALA A 300 -14.17 18.21 -8.38
CA ALA A 300 -15.29 17.55 -7.71
C ALA A 300 -15.02 16.05 -7.47
N ARG A 301 -14.44 15.34 -8.45
CA ARG A 301 -14.05 13.93 -8.35
C ARG A 301 -13.04 13.71 -7.23
N LEU A 302 -11.94 14.47 -7.22
CA LEU A 302 -10.90 14.34 -6.21
C LEU A 302 -11.41 14.74 -4.82
N GLY A 303 -12.17 15.84 -4.74
CA GLY A 303 -12.73 16.34 -3.50
C GLY A 303 -13.69 15.34 -2.85
N SER A 304 -14.64 14.80 -3.64
CA SER A 304 -15.63 13.83 -3.15
C SER A 304 -14.98 12.51 -2.72
N ALA A 305 -14.09 11.96 -3.55
CA ALA A 305 -13.41 10.71 -3.25
C ALA A 305 -12.56 10.82 -1.97
N ARG A 306 -11.81 11.92 -1.82
CA ARG A 306 -11.01 12.19 -0.63
C ARG A 306 -11.87 12.37 0.63
N ALA A 307 -12.94 13.17 0.55
CA ALA A 307 -13.82 13.44 1.69
C ALA A 307 -14.50 12.15 2.17
N TRP A 308 -14.99 11.33 1.26
CA TRP A 308 -15.64 10.07 1.59
C TRP A 308 -14.68 9.08 2.27
N LEU A 309 -13.45 8.94 1.75
CA LEU A 309 -12.43 8.10 2.40
C LEU A 309 -12.10 8.59 3.81
N LEU A 310 -11.89 9.89 4.01
CA LEU A 310 -11.58 10.45 5.32
C LEU A 310 -12.71 10.23 6.32
N GLN A 311 -13.97 10.40 5.89
CA GLN A 311 -15.13 10.14 6.73
C GLN A 311 -15.16 8.66 7.16
N ILE A 312 -15.03 7.71 6.23
CA ILE A 312 -15.07 6.29 6.56
C ILE A 312 -13.93 5.89 7.50
N LEU A 313 -12.73 6.39 7.26
CA LEU A 313 -11.56 6.08 8.09
C LEU A 313 -11.73 6.65 9.51
N GLY A 314 -12.31 7.85 9.63
CA GLY A 314 -12.67 8.45 10.93
C GLY A 314 -13.72 7.62 11.67
N ASP A 315 -14.85 7.33 11.02
CA ASP A 315 -15.95 6.52 11.58
C ASP A 315 -15.43 5.15 12.06
N MET A 316 -14.57 4.50 11.26
CA MET A 316 -13.98 3.21 11.61
C MET A 316 -13.02 3.31 12.79
N TRP A 317 -12.25 4.37 12.88
CA TRP A 317 -11.33 4.59 14.00
C TRP A 317 -12.07 4.84 15.30
N GLU A 318 -13.07 5.73 15.30
CA GLU A 318 -13.91 6.02 16.46
C GLU A 318 -14.63 4.77 16.97
N GLU A 319 -15.24 3.99 16.09
CA GLU A 319 -15.89 2.72 16.44
C GLU A 319 -14.87 1.73 17.03
N CYS A 320 -13.70 1.62 16.42
CA CYS A 320 -12.65 0.72 16.90
C CYS A 320 -12.14 1.11 18.29
N VAL A 321 -11.98 2.40 18.56
CA VAL A 321 -11.60 2.90 19.89
C VAL A 321 -12.70 2.62 20.92
N ALA A 322 -13.97 2.85 20.56
CA ALA A 322 -15.10 2.69 21.46
C ALA A 322 -15.44 1.22 21.76
N SER A 323 -15.42 0.35 20.75
CA SER A 323 -15.92 -1.03 20.87
C SER A 323 -14.82 -2.11 20.79
N GLY A 324 -13.62 -1.75 20.36
CA GLY A 324 -12.55 -2.70 20.04
C GLY A 324 -12.80 -3.51 18.77
N LYS A 325 -13.85 -3.20 17.98
CA LYS A 325 -14.29 -3.97 16.82
C LYS A 325 -14.38 -3.09 15.57
N ILE A 326 -14.27 -3.73 14.41
CA ILE A 326 -14.52 -3.14 13.09
C ILE A 326 -15.59 -4.00 12.43
N ARG A 327 -16.74 -3.39 12.14
CA ARG A 327 -17.88 -4.11 11.55
C ARG A 327 -17.61 -4.47 10.09
N PHE A 328 -18.18 -5.57 9.64
CA PHE A 328 -18.06 -6.03 8.25
C PHE A 328 -18.55 -4.96 7.25
N GLU A 329 -19.68 -4.34 7.52
CA GLU A 329 -20.24 -3.24 6.72
C GLU A 329 -19.24 -2.09 6.52
N GLN A 330 -18.51 -1.70 7.57
CA GLN A 330 -17.50 -0.64 7.48
C GLN A 330 -16.35 -1.03 6.55
N ARG A 331 -15.94 -2.32 6.60
CA ARG A 331 -14.92 -2.84 5.67
C ARG A 331 -15.40 -2.84 4.22
N VAL A 332 -16.67 -3.20 3.97
CA VAL A 332 -17.30 -3.10 2.64
C VAL A 332 -17.30 -1.66 2.14
N ARG A 333 -17.70 -0.71 3.00
CA ARG A 333 -17.71 0.73 2.65
C ARG A 333 -16.30 1.24 2.35
N LEU A 334 -15.29 0.86 3.15
CA LEU A 334 -13.89 1.23 2.90
C LEU A 334 -13.39 0.63 1.58
N ARG A 335 -13.71 -0.64 1.29
CA ARG A 335 -13.39 -1.28 0.01
C ARG A 335 -13.98 -0.50 -1.17
N LEU A 336 -15.26 -0.20 -1.10
CA LEU A 336 -15.97 0.54 -2.15
C LEU A 336 -15.35 1.92 -2.37
N ALA A 337 -15.17 2.70 -1.31
CA ALA A 337 -14.62 4.05 -1.39
C ALA A 337 -13.17 4.08 -1.91
N SER A 338 -12.34 3.12 -1.47
CA SER A 338 -10.94 3.04 -1.93
C SER A 338 -10.84 2.67 -3.41
N THR A 339 -11.64 1.71 -3.86
CA THR A 339 -11.69 1.34 -5.28
C THR A 339 -12.21 2.49 -6.13
N TYR A 340 -13.30 3.14 -5.71
CA TYR A 340 -13.86 4.32 -6.37
C TYR A 340 -12.83 5.45 -6.48
N ALA A 341 -12.11 5.74 -5.38
CA ALA A 341 -11.10 6.80 -5.38
C ALA A 341 -9.96 6.55 -6.38
N ILE A 342 -9.51 5.29 -6.53
CA ILE A 342 -8.48 4.94 -7.53
C ILE A 342 -9.02 5.16 -8.96
N HIS A 343 -10.27 4.77 -9.23
CA HIS A 343 -10.89 4.96 -10.56
C HIS A 343 -11.08 6.44 -10.89
N GLU A 344 -11.59 7.26 -9.97
CA GLU A 344 -11.74 8.70 -10.18
C GLU A 344 -10.38 9.40 -10.35
N ALA A 345 -9.38 9.03 -9.55
CA ALA A 345 -8.02 9.54 -9.68
C ALA A 345 -7.43 9.22 -11.05
N ARG A 346 -7.63 8.00 -11.55
CA ARG A 346 -7.18 7.59 -12.88
C ARG A 346 -7.84 8.45 -13.96
N GLN A 347 -9.15 8.65 -13.89
CA GLN A 347 -9.87 9.49 -14.87
C GLN A 347 -9.32 10.93 -14.89
N VAL A 348 -9.05 11.51 -13.72
CA VAL A 348 -8.47 12.86 -13.63
C VAL A 348 -7.08 12.94 -14.27
N VAL A 349 -6.24 11.91 -14.10
CA VAL A 349 -4.92 11.86 -14.72
C VAL A 349 -5.02 11.73 -16.25
N GLU A 350 -5.89 10.85 -16.74
CA GLU A 350 -6.13 10.63 -18.17
C GLU A 350 -6.67 11.89 -18.84
N ASP A 351 -7.68 12.56 -18.26
CA ASP A 351 -8.25 13.80 -18.75
C ASP A 351 -7.19 14.92 -18.79
N SER A 352 -6.41 15.09 -17.72
CA SER A 352 -5.36 16.11 -17.64
C SER A 352 -4.24 15.87 -18.64
N TYR A 353 -3.87 14.61 -18.88
CA TYR A 353 -2.87 14.23 -19.88
C TYR A 353 -3.37 14.54 -21.29
N ALA A 354 -4.61 14.16 -21.62
CA ALA A 354 -5.21 14.41 -22.92
C ALA A 354 -5.34 15.92 -23.21
N ASP A 355 -5.81 16.70 -22.24
CA ASP A 355 -5.99 18.14 -22.37
C ASP A 355 -4.64 18.91 -22.46
N ALA A 356 -3.57 18.37 -21.86
CA ALA A 356 -2.23 18.94 -22.01
C ALA A 356 -1.69 18.79 -23.44
N GLY A 357 -2.26 17.87 -24.24
CA GLY A 357 -1.91 17.64 -25.65
C GLY A 357 -0.42 17.30 -25.83
N ALA A 358 0.19 17.72 -26.95
CA ALA A 358 1.57 17.40 -27.28
C ALA A 358 2.61 17.80 -26.20
N THR A 359 2.28 18.72 -25.30
CA THR A 359 3.17 19.05 -24.16
C THR A 359 3.34 17.85 -23.21
N ALA A 360 2.33 16.99 -23.10
CA ALA A 360 2.31 15.89 -22.17
C ALA A 360 3.30 14.75 -22.50
N ILE A 361 3.72 14.62 -23.78
CA ILE A 361 4.57 13.51 -24.22
C ILE A 361 6.05 13.70 -23.91
N PHE A 362 6.48 14.92 -23.54
CA PHE A 362 7.89 15.23 -23.27
C PHE A 362 8.27 14.88 -21.83
N GLU A 363 9.37 14.14 -21.64
CA GLU A 363 9.91 13.74 -20.33
C GLU A 363 10.28 14.94 -19.44
N SER A 364 10.50 16.13 -20.04
CA SER A 364 10.72 17.37 -19.31
C SER A 364 9.47 17.87 -18.55
N ASN A 365 8.31 17.26 -18.80
CA ASN A 365 7.06 17.55 -18.13
C ASN A 365 6.63 16.35 -17.27
N PRO A 366 5.87 16.56 -16.19
CA PRO A 366 5.53 15.46 -15.27
C PRO A 366 4.39 14.56 -15.76
N PHE A 367 3.73 14.86 -16.88
CA PHE A 367 2.48 14.23 -17.28
C PHE A 367 2.67 12.77 -17.72
N GLU A 368 3.66 12.48 -18.58
CA GLU A 368 3.86 11.14 -19.11
C GLU A 368 4.24 10.14 -18.02
N ARG A 369 5.13 10.52 -17.07
CA ARG A 369 5.51 9.67 -15.96
C ARG A 369 4.32 9.42 -15.03
N ARG A 370 3.58 10.47 -14.65
CA ARG A 370 2.40 10.34 -13.78
C ARG A 370 1.29 9.50 -14.42
N LEU A 371 1.12 9.58 -15.75
CA LEU A 371 0.20 8.71 -16.47
C LEU A 371 0.64 7.24 -16.35
N ARG A 372 1.92 6.94 -16.62
CA ARG A 372 2.46 5.59 -16.50
C ARG A 372 2.36 5.04 -15.06
N ASP A 373 2.68 5.87 -14.08
CA ASP A 373 2.56 5.52 -12.67
C ASP A 373 1.11 5.24 -12.29
N MET A 374 0.16 6.09 -12.71
CA MET A 374 -1.27 5.89 -12.45
C MET A 374 -1.79 4.60 -13.09
N HIS A 375 -1.38 4.30 -14.33
CA HIS A 375 -1.73 3.04 -14.96
C HIS A 375 -1.16 1.84 -14.21
N ALA A 376 0.07 1.92 -13.67
CA ALA A 376 0.63 0.87 -12.83
C ALA A 376 -0.14 0.73 -11.50
N VAL A 377 -0.51 1.83 -10.84
CA VAL A 377 -1.37 1.84 -9.64
C VAL A 377 -2.71 1.19 -9.93
N SER A 378 -3.33 1.50 -11.05
CA SER A 378 -4.67 0.99 -11.39
C SER A 378 -4.70 -0.48 -11.83
N GLN A 379 -3.56 -1.14 -12.05
CA GLN A 379 -3.50 -2.57 -12.37
C GLN A 379 -3.38 -3.47 -11.14
N GLN A 380 -3.16 -2.89 -9.96
CA GLN A 380 -3.04 -3.72 -8.77
C GLN A 380 -4.42 -4.07 -8.17
N LEU A 381 -4.41 -5.10 -7.31
CA LEU A 381 -5.61 -5.74 -6.74
C LEU A 381 -6.62 -4.75 -6.13
N GLN A 382 -6.16 -3.68 -5.45
CA GLN A 382 -7.05 -2.75 -4.73
C GLN A 382 -7.95 -1.93 -5.68
N SER A 383 -7.58 -1.83 -6.96
CA SER A 383 -8.35 -1.12 -7.98
C SER A 383 -9.29 -2.03 -8.79
N SER A 384 -9.28 -3.34 -8.53
CA SER A 384 -10.10 -4.30 -9.29
C SER A 384 -11.57 -3.92 -9.30
N ALA A 385 -12.18 -3.82 -10.49
CA ALA A 385 -13.60 -3.53 -10.66
C ALA A 385 -14.52 -4.61 -10.02
N ALA A 386 -14.00 -5.82 -9.77
CA ALA A 386 -14.73 -6.87 -9.06
C ALA A 386 -15.11 -6.46 -7.62
N HIS A 387 -14.44 -5.46 -7.03
CA HIS A 387 -14.81 -4.95 -5.73
C HIS A 387 -16.13 -4.18 -5.72
N PHE A 388 -16.50 -3.53 -6.84
CA PHE A 388 -17.82 -2.92 -6.98
C PHE A 388 -18.92 -4.00 -6.96
N GLN A 389 -18.68 -5.14 -7.61
CA GLN A 389 -19.58 -6.26 -7.57
C GLN A 389 -19.75 -6.80 -6.15
N SER A 390 -18.64 -7.02 -5.42
CA SER A 390 -18.68 -7.51 -4.03
C SER A 390 -19.44 -6.55 -3.11
N ALA A 391 -19.21 -5.25 -3.22
CA ALA A 391 -19.96 -4.25 -2.47
C ALA A 391 -21.44 -4.22 -2.86
N GLY A 392 -21.75 -4.29 -4.15
CA GLY A 392 -23.13 -4.38 -4.66
C GLY A 392 -23.89 -5.61 -4.12
N GLN A 393 -23.24 -6.77 -4.08
CA GLN A 393 -23.80 -7.99 -3.49
C GLN A 393 -24.21 -7.76 -2.02
N HIS A 394 -23.33 -7.13 -1.23
CA HIS A 394 -23.66 -6.80 0.16
C HIS A 394 -24.89 -5.90 0.27
N TYR A 395 -24.98 -4.81 -0.51
CA TYR A 395 -26.13 -3.90 -0.46
C TYR A 395 -27.45 -4.53 -0.96
N LEU A 396 -27.35 -5.57 -1.78
CA LEU A 396 -28.51 -6.37 -2.23
C LEU A 396 -28.87 -7.52 -1.28
N GLY A 397 -28.21 -7.61 -0.10
CA GLY A 397 -28.46 -8.68 0.88
C GLY A 397 -27.92 -10.06 0.48
N MET A 398 -27.03 -10.10 -0.51
CA MET A 398 -26.34 -11.32 -0.93
C MET A 398 -25.05 -11.55 -0.11
N THR A 399 -24.53 -12.77 -0.10
CA THR A 399 -23.21 -13.05 0.47
C THR A 399 -22.11 -12.59 -0.50
N PRO A 400 -21.33 -11.55 -0.19
CA PRO A 400 -20.28 -11.07 -1.08
C PRO A 400 -19.06 -11.99 -1.08
N ASN A 401 -18.23 -11.87 -2.13
CA ASN A 401 -16.89 -12.45 -2.09
C ASN A 401 -16.00 -11.61 -1.16
N VAL A 402 -15.72 -12.16 0.02
CA VAL A 402 -15.03 -11.45 1.12
C VAL A 402 -13.52 -11.56 1.11
N ARG A 403 -12.93 -12.23 0.10
CA ARG A 403 -11.48 -12.49 0.08
C ARG A 403 -10.62 -11.24 0.28
N PHE A 404 -11.14 -10.07 -0.12
CA PHE A 404 -10.42 -8.80 -0.10
C PHE A 404 -11.23 -7.63 0.52
N ILE A 405 -12.25 -7.96 1.32
CA ILE A 405 -13.03 -6.98 2.09
C ILE A 405 -12.48 -6.80 3.50
#